data_77b3b4d74c1ba673aa151311672e0135
#
_entry.id   77b3b4d74c1ba673aa151311672e0135
#
_cell.length_a   1.000
_cell.length_b   1.000
_cell.length_c   1.000
_cell.angle_alpha   90.00
_cell.angle_beta   90.00
_cell.angle_gamma   90.00
#
_symmetry.space_group_name_H-M   'P 1'
#
loop_
_entity.id
_entity.type
_entity.pdbx_description
1 polymer ?
#
loop_
_entity_poly.entity_id
_entity_poly.type
_entity_poly.pdbx_seq_one_letter_code
_entity_poly.pdbx_strand_id
1 'polypeptide(L)'
;MKKLSHLGVFCLLVGVSCQSEKEMVIEIYETSAAGNQMTLVQPTEVTENLTELTILPEETYQTITGIGGSFTEATAHLLMQLSEKNRNEILEAYFGESGAKYSLTRTHIASCDFSLRNYTYAPVANDMQLENYSIKEDEQDLIPIIQQAQKISKDGFQIIASPWTAPPWMKDNKHWVGGKLLPEYQEVYALYFSKYLQAYKEKGIDIWGVTPVNEPHGNGNNWESMHFSPKEMTDFVQFHLGPKLEKDGWGHIKILGYDQNRAGIKEWVDVMFATPESSKYYTGTAVHWYESTYDYFGEALTYAHQKAPTKHLIQTEGCVDSEVPQWKNDAWYWSKEATDWGWDWASPEEKHLHPKYAPVHRYAGDMIGCFNNWVDGWIDWNMVLDTQGGPNWFKNWCVAPVIVDPEKDEVYYTPLYYTMKHFSRFIRPGAKRIGFKIEHPVLQTTAFKNPDNSMVVVVFNPGEKRENVQLNISGKTTTFLIDQQALQTIIIK
;
A
#
# COMPACT_ATOMS: atom_id res chain seq x y z
N MET A 1 72.14 24.13 56.27
CA MET A 1 71.17 23.09 55.84
C MET A 1 70.16 23.77 54.95
N LYS A 2 70.34 23.63 53.64
CA LYS A 2 69.45 24.29 52.61
C LYS A 2 68.38 23.25 52.17
N LYS A 3 67.08 23.61 52.27
CA LYS A 3 65.98 22.84 51.74
C LYS A 3 65.81 23.17 50.26
N LEU A 4 65.93 22.18 49.40
CA LEU A 4 65.48 22.26 47.98
C LEU A 4 64.00 22.01 47.93
N SER A 5 63.23 22.90 47.34
CA SER A 5 61.83 22.75 46.92
C SER A 5 61.77 22.28 45.47
N HIS A 6 61.16 21.12 45.23
CA HIS A 6 60.88 20.63 43.88
C HIS A 6 59.54 21.18 43.42
N LEU A 7 59.56 21.93 42.32
CA LEU A 7 58.38 22.43 41.60
C LEU A 7 58.00 21.36 40.54
N GLY A 8 56.89 20.65 40.76
CA GLY A 8 56.37 19.72 39.78
C GLY A 8 55.54 20.48 38.75
N VAL A 9 55.96 20.42 37.51
CA VAL A 9 55.18 20.92 36.36
C VAL A 9 54.16 19.83 35.96
N PHE A 10 52.86 20.14 36.13
CA PHE A 10 51.77 19.31 35.68
C PHE A 10 51.42 19.69 34.24
N CYS A 11 51.85 18.89 33.25
CA CYS A 11 51.38 19.02 31.88
C CYS A 11 49.96 18.45 31.73
N LEU A 12 48.93 19.29 31.58
CA LEU A 12 47.59 18.86 31.14
C LEU A 12 47.67 18.50 29.66
N LEU A 13 47.67 17.25 29.35
CA LEU A 13 47.38 16.75 27.97
C LEU A 13 45.88 16.89 27.72
N VAL A 14 45.47 17.93 26.99
CA VAL A 14 44.13 18.03 26.40
C VAL A 14 44.11 17.07 25.23
N GLY A 15 43.52 15.90 25.43
CA GLY A 15 43.22 14.95 24.35
C GLY A 15 42.09 15.54 23.49
N VAL A 16 42.45 16.08 22.35
CA VAL A 16 41.46 16.41 21.29
C VAL A 16 41.02 15.06 20.72
N SER A 17 39.85 14.59 21.14
CA SER A 17 39.16 13.46 20.50
C SER A 17 38.74 13.91 19.12
N CYS A 18 39.52 13.57 18.12
CA CYS A 18 39.11 13.69 16.72
C CYS A 18 38.07 12.57 16.50
N GLN A 19 36.78 12.88 16.70
CA GLN A 19 35.73 12.05 16.15
C GLN A 19 35.89 12.13 14.62
N SER A 20 36.32 11.04 13.99
CA SER A 20 36.27 10.91 12.55
C SER A 20 34.79 11.09 12.14
N GLU A 21 34.46 12.17 11.48
CA GLU A 21 33.17 12.31 10.82
C GLU A 21 33.01 11.10 9.90
N LYS A 22 32.01 10.26 10.19
CA LYS A 22 31.65 9.16 9.31
C LYS A 22 31.32 9.76 7.96
N GLU A 23 31.98 9.28 6.93
CA GLU A 23 31.71 9.66 5.56
C GLU A 23 30.25 9.27 5.22
N MET A 24 29.48 10.19 4.67
CA MET A 24 28.10 9.94 4.28
C MET A 24 28.09 9.01 3.05
N VAL A 25 27.56 7.81 3.21
CA VAL A 25 27.42 6.84 2.12
C VAL A 25 26.08 7.10 1.43
N ILE A 26 26.11 7.30 0.11
CA ILE A 26 24.93 7.53 -0.71
C ILE A 26 24.84 6.44 -1.77
N GLU A 27 23.68 5.78 -1.85
CA GLU A 27 23.34 4.86 -2.92
C GLU A 27 22.11 5.41 -3.64
N ILE A 28 22.13 5.45 -4.98
CA ILE A 28 21.02 5.93 -5.81
C ILE A 28 20.56 4.81 -6.72
N TYR A 29 19.31 4.41 -6.60
CA TYR A 29 18.66 3.44 -7.49
C TYR A 29 17.73 4.18 -8.45
N GLU A 30 17.74 3.83 -9.73
CA GLU A 30 16.92 4.46 -10.76
C GLU A 30 16.09 3.43 -11.53
N THR A 31 14.83 3.81 -11.81
CA THR A 31 13.98 3.21 -12.83
C THR A 31 13.51 4.31 -13.77
N SER A 32 13.64 4.11 -15.08
CA SER A 32 13.35 5.17 -16.07
C SER A 32 12.77 4.64 -17.37
N ALA A 33 12.10 5.49 -18.12
CA ALA A 33 11.64 5.20 -19.46
C ALA A 33 12.79 4.86 -20.45
N ALA A 34 14.03 5.21 -20.11
CA ALA A 34 15.23 4.85 -20.85
C ALA A 34 15.66 3.39 -20.64
N GLY A 35 14.98 2.64 -19.74
CA GLY A 35 15.20 1.21 -19.53
C GLY A 35 15.98 0.86 -18.26
N ASN A 36 16.29 1.80 -17.38
CA ASN A 36 16.80 1.47 -16.06
C ASN A 36 15.70 0.79 -15.23
N GLN A 37 16.06 -0.28 -14.52
CA GLN A 37 15.16 -1.09 -13.70
C GLN A 37 15.82 -1.35 -12.34
N MET A 38 15.60 -0.44 -11.37
CA MET A 38 16.31 -0.45 -10.08
C MET A 38 17.85 -0.48 -10.24
N THR A 39 18.34 0.22 -11.25
CA THR A 39 19.77 0.30 -11.56
C THR A 39 20.47 1.18 -10.54
N LEU A 40 21.57 0.69 -9.96
CA LEU A 40 22.44 1.50 -9.11
C LEU A 40 23.20 2.50 -9.98
N VAL A 41 22.94 3.79 -9.80
CA VAL A 41 23.60 4.87 -10.51
C VAL A 41 24.55 5.62 -9.56
N GLN A 42 25.59 6.23 -10.11
CA GLN A 42 26.57 6.97 -9.32
C GLN A 42 26.15 8.44 -9.16
N PRO A 43 26.38 9.05 -8.00
CA PRO A 43 26.34 10.50 -7.88
C PRO A 43 27.21 11.16 -8.95
N THR A 44 26.72 12.21 -9.57
CA THR A 44 27.42 12.91 -10.65
C THR A 44 27.74 14.34 -10.20
N GLU A 45 29.00 14.74 -10.30
CA GLU A 45 29.37 16.13 -10.07
C GLU A 45 28.73 17.02 -11.14
N VAL A 46 27.82 17.87 -10.76
CA VAL A 46 27.14 18.84 -11.60
C VAL A 46 27.25 20.22 -10.91
N THR A 47 27.53 21.25 -11.69
CA THR A 47 27.78 22.61 -11.16
C THR A 47 26.83 23.66 -11.72
N GLU A 48 26.00 23.30 -12.71
CA GLU A 48 25.13 24.25 -13.40
C GLU A 48 23.66 23.86 -13.31
N ASN A 49 22.78 24.85 -13.26
CA ASN A 49 21.31 24.69 -13.24
C ASN A 49 20.83 23.72 -12.15
N LEU A 50 21.35 23.88 -10.94
CA LEU A 50 21.04 23.02 -9.81
C LEU A 50 19.68 23.38 -9.19
N THR A 51 18.82 22.37 -9.05
CA THR A 51 17.64 22.44 -8.17
C THR A 51 18.05 22.02 -6.77
N GLU A 52 17.85 22.89 -5.79
CA GLU A 52 18.16 22.57 -4.40
C GLU A 52 17.04 21.70 -3.78
N LEU A 53 17.44 20.54 -3.24
CA LEU A 53 16.62 19.68 -2.40
C LEU A 53 17.25 19.61 -1.01
N THR A 54 16.60 20.23 -0.03
CA THR A 54 17.07 20.24 1.36
C THR A 54 16.23 19.28 2.20
N ILE A 55 16.86 18.33 2.85
CA ILE A 55 16.22 17.39 3.78
C ILE A 55 16.30 17.94 5.20
N LEU A 56 15.20 17.86 5.95
CA LEU A 56 15.01 18.35 7.30
C LEU A 56 14.73 17.18 8.26
N PRO A 57 15.73 16.41 8.68
CA PRO A 57 15.54 15.12 9.39
C PRO A 57 14.86 15.26 10.76
N GLU A 58 14.92 16.46 11.36
CA GLU A 58 14.32 16.75 12.67
C GLU A 58 12.82 17.10 12.58
N GLU A 59 12.32 17.45 11.37
CA GLU A 59 10.90 17.65 11.12
C GLU A 59 10.25 16.31 10.84
N THR A 60 9.60 15.73 11.83
CA THR A 60 8.99 14.40 11.73
C THR A 60 7.48 14.45 11.66
N TYR A 61 6.89 13.51 10.91
CA TYR A 61 5.46 13.38 10.68
C TYR A 61 4.97 11.96 11.02
N GLN A 62 4.06 11.39 10.24
CA GLN A 62 3.52 10.05 10.50
C GLN A 62 4.59 8.97 10.46
N THR A 63 4.30 7.89 11.19
CA THR A 63 5.10 6.66 11.18
C THR A 63 4.51 5.69 10.17
N ILE A 64 5.32 5.14 9.29
CA ILE A 64 4.89 4.25 8.22
C ILE A 64 4.59 2.85 8.77
N THR A 65 3.40 2.36 8.47
CA THR A 65 2.92 1.01 8.80
C THR A 65 3.48 -0.02 7.84
N GLY A 66 3.48 0.28 6.54
CA GLY A 66 4.05 -0.59 5.53
C GLY A 66 3.58 -0.28 4.11
N ILE A 67 4.18 -0.99 3.14
CA ILE A 67 3.88 -0.86 1.71
C ILE A 67 3.85 -2.26 1.10
N GLY A 68 2.90 -2.52 0.19
CA GLY A 68 2.81 -3.81 -0.47
C GLY A 68 1.68 -3.94 -1.48
N GLY A 69 1.14 -5.14 -1.62
CA GLY A 69 0.08 -5.48 -2.57
C GLY A 69 -0.84 -6.57 -2.04
N SER A 70 -1.85 -6.94 -2.82
CA SER A 70 -2.93 -7.80 -2.35
C SER A 70 -2.77 -9.25 -2.82
N PHE A 71 -2.99 -10.18 -1.89
CA PHE A 71 -3.24 -11.58 -2.18
C PHE A 71 -4.71 -11.74 -2.57
N THR A 72 -4.97 -11.83 -3.88
CA THR A 72 -6.29 -12.21 -4.40
C THR A 72 -6.32 -13.68 -4.80
N GLU A 73 -7.51 -14.28 -4.92
CA GLU A 73 -7.63 -15.64 -5.45
C GLU A 73 -7.02 -15.71 -6.86
N ALA A 74 -7.21 -14.68 -7.70
CA ALA A 74 -6.57 -14.59 -9.02
C ALA A 74 -5.05 -14.70 -8.93
N THR A 75 -4.41 -13.90 -8.07
CA THR A 75 -2.96 -13.97 -7.83
C THR A 75 -2.53 -15.37 -7.37
N ALA A 76 -3.22 -15.92 -6.38
CA ALA A 76 -2.87 -17.22 -5.80
C ALA A 76 -3.05 -18.36 -6.82
N HIS A 77 -4.18 -18.36 -7.53
CA HIS A 77 -4.49 -19.32 -8.58
C HIS A 77 -3.43 -19.36 -9.68
N LEU A 78 -3.03 -18.19 -10.19
CA LEU A 78 -1.98 -18.10 -11.21
C LEU A 78 -0.62 -18.60 -10.71
N LEU A 79 -0.24 -18.21 -9.50
CA LEU A 79 1.00 -18.68 -8.87
C LEU A 79 1.01 -20.21 -8.69
N MET A 80 -0.14 -20.82 -8.37
CA MET A 80 -0.25 -22.27 -8.25
C MET A 80 -0.16 -23.00 -9.60
N GLN A 81 -0.44 -22.33 -10.72
CA GLN A 81 -0.32 -22.91 -12.06
C GLN A 81 1.11 -22.87 -12.62
N LEU A 82 1.94 -21.94 -12.12
CA LEU A 82 3.35 -21.83 -12.54
C LEU A 82 4.19 -22.98 -11.98
N SER A 83 5.33 -23.25 -12.61
CA SER A 83 6.35 -24.10 -12.04
C SER A 83 6.76 -23.60 -10.64
N GLU A 84 7.19 -24.52 -9.79
CA GLU A 84 7.71 -24.18 -8.46
C GLU A 84 8.84 -23.14 -8.52
N LYS A 85 9.70 -23.23 -9.52
CA LYS A 85 10.79 -22.30 -9.76
C LYS A 85 10.26 -20.87 -9.97
N ASN A 86 9.35 -20.67 -10.93
CA ASN A 86 8.84 -19.35 -11.28
C ASN A 86 7.94 -18.78 -10.16
N ARG A 87 7.13 -19.63 -9.53
CA ARG A 87 6.38 -19.23 -8.33
C ARG A 87 7.29 -18.73 -7.21
N ASN A 88 8.35 -19.46 -6.87
CA ASN A 88 9.29 -19.05 -5.84
C ASN A 88 10.04 -17.78 -6.23
N GLU A 89 10.43 -17.61 -7.50
CA GLU A 89 11.06 -16.39 -7.99
C GLU A 89 10.17 -15.16 -7.79
N ILE A 90 8.88 -15.25 -8.10
CA ILE A 90 7.93 -14.15 -7.88
C ILE A 90 7.77 -13.85 -6.39
N LEU A 91 7.63 -14.87 -5.55
CA LEU A 91 7.50 -14.66 -4.11
C LEU A 91 8.77 -14.07 -3.50
N GLU A 92 9.96 -14.48 -3.94
CA GLU A 92 11.25 -13.85 -3.58
C GLU A 92 11.34 -12.41 -4.08
N ALA A 93 10.81 -12.12 -5.29
CA ALA A 93 10.77 -10.76 -5.81
C ALA A 93 9.89 -9.84 -4.94
N TYR A 94 8.78 -10.32 -4.41
CA TYR A 94 7.91 -9.53 -3.54
C TYR A 94 8.38 -9.47 -2.08
N PHE A 95 8.78 -10.61 -1.49
CA PHE A 95 8.97 -10.75 -0.05
C PHE A 95 10.43 -10.97 0.38
N GLY A 96 11.31 -11.37 -0.53
CA GLY A 96 12.72 -11.68 -0.26
C GLY A 96 13.56 -10.43 0.02
N GLU A 97 14.74 -10.66 0.63
CA GLU A 97 15.67 -9.61 1.04
C GLU A 97 16.17 -8.73 -0.13
N SER A 98 16.34 -9.30 -1.31
CA SER A 98 16.74 -8.57 -2.52
C SER A 98 15.55 -8.04 -3.32
N GLY A 99 14.34 -8.45 -2.95
CA GLY A 99 13.09 -8.10 -3.58
C GLY A 99 12.52 -6.75 -3.17
N ALA A 100 11.22 -6.59 -3.34
CA ALA A 100 10.47 -5.41 -2.94
C ALA A 100 10.23 -5.33 -1.41
N LYS A 101 10.41 -6.44 -0.68
CA LYS A 101 10.26 -6.53 0.79
C LYS A 101 8.90 -6.03 1.26
N TYR A 102 7.83 -6.45 0.63
CA TYR A 102 6.47 -6.07 1.02
C TYR A 102 6.22 -6.34 2.50
N SER A 103 5.64 -5.37 3.20
CA SER A 103 5.47 -5.38 4.65
C SER A 103 4.03 -5.15 5.10
N LEU A 104 3.18 -4.67 4.21
CA LEU A 104 1.74 -4.51 4.43
C LEU A 104 1.01 -5.06 3.21
N THR A 105 0.08 -5.98 3.43
CA THR A 105 -0.65 -6.65 2.36
C THR A 105 -2.14 -6.64 2.63
N ARG A 106 -2.93 -6.95 1.62
CA ARG A 106 -4.38 -7.10 1.74
C ARG A 106 -4.83 -8.45 1.21
N THR A 107 -5.98 -8.94 1.69
CA THR A 107 -6.67 -10.10 1.13
C THR A 107 -8.19 -9.92 1.27
N HIS A 108 -8.96 -10.70 0.53
CA HIS A 108 -10.41 -10.69 0.62
C HIS A 108 -10.92 -11.72 1.65
N ILE A 109 -12.11 -11.48 2.21
CA ILE A 109 -12.87 -12.41 3.04
C ILE A 109 -14.01 -12.97 2.19
N ALA A 110 -13.94 -14.24 1.82
CA ALA A 110 -14.72 -14.90 0.77
C ALA A 110 -14.44 -14.28 -0.62
N SER A 111 -15.32 -14.46 -1.60
CA SER A 111 -15.05 -14.02 -2.97
C SER A 111 -15.04 -12.51 -3.16
N CYS A 112 -14.32 -12.08 -4.18
CA CYS A 112 -14.31 -10.73 -4.76
C CYS A 112 -14.40 -10.84 -6.28
N ASP A 113 -14.33 -9.69 -6.99
CA ASP A 113 -14.30 -9.68 -8.46
C ASP A 113 -13.11 -10.46 -9.04
N PHE A 114 -11.92 -10.40 -8.39
CA PHE A 114 -10.73 -11.18 -8.73
C PHE A 114 -10.73 -12.59 -8.11
N SER A 115 -11.90 -13.18 -7.97
CA SER A 115 -12.08 -14.61 -7.69
C SER A 115 -12.46 -15.35 -8.97
N LEU A 116 -12.40 -16.69 -8.93
CA LEU A 116 -12.78 -17.54 -10.05
C LEU A 116 -14.31 -17.65 -10.18
N ARG A 117 -15.03 -17.44 -9.08
CA ARG A 117 -16.48 -17.47 -8.95
C ARG A 117 -16.93 -16.83 -7.64
N ASN A 118 -18.23 -16.56 -7.51
CA ASN A 118 -18.77 -16.16 -6.21
C ASN A 118 -18.77 -17.33 -5.22
N TYR A 119 -18.37 -17.07 -3.98
CA TYR A 119 -18.48 -17.99 -2.86
C TYR A 119 -18.56 -17.26 -1.51
N THR A 120 -19.02 -17.96 -0.49
CA THR A 120 -19.02 -17.49 0.89
C THR A 120 -18.63 -18.61 1.83
N TYR A 121 -18.03 -18.31 2.96
CA TYR A 121 -17.71 -19.30 3.99
C TYR A 121 -18.93 -19.76 4.80
N ALA A 122 -20.08 -19.10 4.65
CA ALA A 122 -21.34 -19.42 5.32
C ALA A 122 -22.47 -19.67 4.30
N PRO A 123 -22.45 -20.80 3.54
CA PRO A 123 -23.39 -21.05 2.46
C PRO A 123 -24.79 -21.46 2.93
N VAL A 124 -24.95 -21.89 4.19
CA VAL A 124 -26.24 -22.36 4.72
C VAL A 124 -27.05 -21.19 5.25
N ALA A 125 -28.21 -20.95 4.64
CA ALA A 125 -29.09 -19.87 5.04
C ALA A 125 -29.66 -20.07 6.45
N ASN A 126 -29.75 -18.99 7.21
CA ASN A 126 -30.24 -18.95 8.60
C ASN A 126 -29.39 -19.78 9.60
N ASP A 127 -28.16 -20.08 9.28
CA ASP A 127 -27.20 -20.69 10.21
C ASP A 127 -26.67 -19.60 11.18
N MET A 128 -27.46 -19.27 12.19
CA MET A 128 -27.20 -18.16 13.12
C MET A 128 -25.94 -18.36 13.99
N GLN A 129 -25.47 -19.61 14.12
CA GLN A 129 -24.26 -19.94 14.88
C GLN A 129 -23.08 -20.22 13.96
N LEU A 130 -23.27 -20.13 12.63
CA LEU A 130 -22.29 -20.43 11.61
C LEU A 130 -21.62 -21.82 11.86
N GLU A 131 -22.44 -22.85 12.15
CA GLU A 131 -21.96 -24.22 12.38
C GLU A 131 -21.39 -24.84 11.11
N ASN A 132 -21.88 -24.40 9.93
CA ASN A 132 -21.42 -24.84 8.61
C ASN A 132 -20.39 -23.88 7.99
N TYR A 133 -19.71 -23.07 8.81
CA TYR A 133 -18.67 -22.15 8.34
C TYR A 133 -17.44 -22.92 7.84
N SER A 134 -16.91 -22.53 6.68
CA SER A 134 -15.73 -23.20 6.11
C SER A 134 -14.96 -22.27 5.17
N ILE A 135 -13.63 -22.20 5.37
CA ILE A 135 -12.68 -21.51 4.49
C ILE A 135 -12.05 -22.44 3.44
N LYS A 136 -12.72 -23.57 3.14
CA LYS A 136 -12.17 -24.62 2.27
C LYS A 136 -11.79 -24.11 0.87
N GLU A 137 -12.46 -23.08 0.38
CA GLU A 137 -12.16 -22.50 -0.93
C GLU A 137 -10.72 -21.92 -0.93
N ASP A 138 -10.35 -21.20 0.10
CA ASP A 138 -9.03 -20.56 0.22
C ASP A 138 -7.89 -21.56 0.45
N GLU A 139 -8.20 -22.78 0.91
CA GLU A 139 -7.20 -23.83 1.14
C GLU A 139 -6.58 -24.37 -0.16
N GLN A 140 -7.20 -24.08 -1.30
CA GLN A 140 -6.76 -24.60 -2.60
C GLN A 140 -5.55 -23.80 -3.15
N ASP A 141 -5.51 -22.49 -2.89
CA ASP A 141 -4.51 -21.59 -3.47
C ASP A 141 -4.11 -20.44 -2.51
N LEU A 142 -5.04 -19.64 -2.02
CA LEU A 142 -4.77 -18.43 -1.27
C LEU A 142 -3.95 -18.69 -0.01
N ILE A 143 -4.38 -19.61 0.85
CA ILE A 143 -3.68 -19.97 2.08
C ILE A 143 -2.28 -20.55 1.79
N PRO A 144 -2.09 -21.53 0.89
CA PRO A 144 -0.77 -22.02 0.52
C PRO A 144 0.20 -20.94 0.03
N ILE A 145 -0.27 -19.97 -0.75
CA ILE A 145 0.58 -18.88 -1.27
C ILE A 145 0.96 -17.91 -0.16
N ILE A 146 0.05 -17.52 0.72
CA ILE A 146 0.37 -16.67 1.89
C ILE A 146 1.40 -17.37 2.77
N GLN A 147 1.25 -18.67 3.05
CA GLN A 147 2.21 -19.45 3.85
C GLN A 147 3.59 -19.57 3.19
N GLN A 148 3.65 -19.68 1.86
CA GLN A 148 4.93 -19.65 1.13
C GLN A 148 5.60 -18.27 1.24
N ALA A 149 4.84 -17.18 1.06
CA ALA A 149 5.32 -15.82 1.25
C ALA A 149 5.85 -15.58 2.68
N GLN A 150 5.15 -16.07 3.72
CA GLN A 150 5.58 -15.99 5.11
C GLN A 150 6.93 -16.68 5.38
N LYS A 151 7.19 -17.80 4.71
CA LYS A 151 8.49 -18.51 4.84
C LYS A 151 9.66 -17.75 4.21
N ILE A 152 9.38 -16.97 3.16
CA ILE A 152 10.38 -16.18 2.44
C ILE A 152 10.66 -14.86 3.16
N SER A 153 9.62 -14.21 3.67
CA SER A 153 9.73 -12.92 4.34
C SER A 153 10.40 -13.05 5.70
N LYS A 154 11.63 -12.54 5.83
CA LYS A 154 12.36 -12.58 7.12
C LYS A 154 11.81 -11.57 8.12
N ASP A 155 11.39 -10.40 7.65
CA ASP A 155 10.86 -9.33 8.50
C ASP A 155 9.37 -9.54 8.82
N GLY A 156 8.71 -10.49 8.15
CA GLY A 156 7.27 -10.68 8.19
C GLY A 156 6.52 -9.57 7.44
N PHE A 157 5.21 -9.71 7.36
CA PHE A 157 4.30 -8.70 6.81
C PHE A 157 2.95 -8.75 7.52
N GLN A 158 2.25 -7.63 7.50
CA GLN A 158 0.90 -7.49 8.05
C GLN A 158 -0.13 -7.73 6.95
N ILE A 159 -1.33 -8.24 7.33
CA ILE A 159 -2.42 -8.51 6.39
C ILE A 159 -3.68 -7.76 6.86
N ILE A 160 -4.29 -6.98 5.96
CA ILE A 160 -5.63 -6.42 6.11
C ILE A 160 -6.58 -7.32 5.32
N ALA A 161 -7.70 -7.69 5.91
CA ALA A 161 -8.71 -8.53 5.25
C ALA A 161 -10.04 -7.79 5.11
N SER A 162 -10.62 -7.82 3.91
CA SER A 162 -11.84 -7.07 3.56
C SER A 162 -12.86 -7.97 2.87
N PRO A 163 -14.11 -8.06 3.35
CA PRO A 163 -15.19 -8.70 2.60
C PRO A 163 -15.76 -7.73 1.57
N TRP A 164 -16.11 -8.24 0.38
CA TRP A 164 -16.85 -7.47 -0.63
C TRP A 164 -18.34 -7.41 -0.34
N THR A 165 -18.86 -8.45 0.31
CA THR A 165 -20.26 -8.55 0.70
C THR A 165 -20.44 -9.53 1.85
N ALA A 166 -21.51 -9.37 2.63
CA ALA A 166 -21.99 -10.42 3.51
C ALA A 166 -22.56 -11.61 2.68
N PRO A 167 -22.68 -12.81 3.25
CA PRO A 167 -23.40 -13.90 2.63
C PRO A 167 -24.78 -13.44 2.13
N PRO A 168 -25.20 -13.79 0.90
CA PRO A 168 -26.45 -13.29 0.30
C PRO A 168 -27.67 -13.41 1.20
N TRP A 169 -27.76 -14.49 1.98
CA TRP A 169 -28.91 -14.73 2.84
C TRP A 169 -29.02 -13.76 4.04
N MET A 170 -27.93 -13.03 4.37
CA MET A 170 -27.92 -11.99 5.41
C MET A 170 -28.36 -10.61 4.87
N LYS A 171 -28.60 -10.48 3.57
CA LYS A 171 -28.91 -9.21 2.91
C LYS A 171 -30.38 -9.09 2.53
N ASP A 172 -30.87 -7.86 2.44
CA ASP A 172 -32.23 -7.53 2.05
C ASP A 172 -32.61 -8.02 0.63
N ASN A 173 -31.66 -7.94 -0.28
CA ASN A 173 -31.84 -8.37 -1.69
C ASN A 173 -31.48 -9.84 -1.95
N LYS A 174 -30.92 -10.55 -0.98
CA LYS A 174 -30.49 -11.97 -1.07
C LYS A 174 -29.58 -12.25 -2.28
N HIS A 175 -28.78 -11.29 -2.68
CA HIS A 175 -27.92 -11.34 -3.86
C HIS A 175 -26.47 -10.97 -3.53
N TRP A 176 -25.51 -11.41 -4.36
CA TRP A 176 -24.08 -11.08 -4.21
C TRP A 176 -23.82 -9.58 -4.38
N VAL A 177 -24.53 -8.93 -5.29
CA VAL A 177 -24.31 -7.54 -5.71
C VAL A 177 -25.32 -6.62 -5.03
N GLY A 178 -24.84 -5.48 -4.51
CA GLY A 178 -25.66 -4.46 -3.87
C GLY A 178 -26.40 -4.96 -2.61
N GLY A 179 -27.46 -4.27 -2.24
CA GLY A 179 -28.25 -4.57 -1.03
C GLY A 179 -27.56 -4.14 0.25
N LYS A 180 -28.25 -4.35 1.37
CA LYS A 180 -27.82 -3.99 2.71
C LYS A 180 -27.88 -5.17 3.65
N LEU A 181 -26.99 -5.16 4.64
CA LEU A 181 -27.03 -6.11 5.76
C LEU A 181 -28.32 -5.88 6.56
N LEU A 182 -29.11 -6.94 6.75
CA LEU A 182 -30.33 -6.89 7.55
C LEU A 182 -29.99 -6.76 9.04
N PRO A 183 -30.75 -5.95 9.83
CA PRO A 183 -30.47 -5.74 11.24
C PRO A 183 -30.39 -7.02 12.07
N GLU A 184 -31.26 -8.02 11.78
CA GLU A 184 -31.28 -9.30 12.46
C GLU A 184 -30.03 -10.16 12.26
N TYR A 185 -29.20 -9.85 11.26
CA TYR A 185 -27.97 -10.58 10.96
C TYR A 185 -26.68 -9.84 11.35
N GLN A 186 -26.76 -8.65 11.94
CA GLN A 186 -25.56 -7.89 12.33
C GLN A 186 -24.67 -8.66 13.33
N GLU A 187 -25.27 -9.33 14.32
CA GLU A 187 -24.54 -10.19 15.26
C GLU A 187 -23.89 -11.39 14.56
N VAL A 188 -24.58 -11.98 13.59
CA VAL A 188 -24.08 -13.13 12.82
C VAL A 188 -22.94 -12.70 11.88
N TYR A 189 -23.06 -11.50 11.31
CA TYR A 189 -22.00 -10.96 10.47
C TYR A 189 -20.75 -10.59 11.28
N ALA A 190 -20.92 -10.09 12.51
CA ALA A 190 -19.80 -9.91 13.44
C ALA A 190 -19.15 -11.25 13.83
N LEU A 191 -19.95 -12.32 14.05
CA LEU A 191 -19.45 -13.66 14.27
C LEU A 191 -18.70 -14.23 13.05
N TYR A 192 -19.10 -13.87 11.83
CA TYR A 192 -18.44 -14.26 10.58
C TYR A 192 -16.98 -13.79 10.57
N PHE A 193 -16.69 -12.54 10.99
CA PHE A 193 -15.32 -12.05 11.13
C PHE A 193 -14.53 -12.83 12.21
N SER A 194 -15.16 -13.08 13.36
CA SER A 194 -14.48 -13.81 14.44
C SER A 194 -14.09 -15.21 13.99
N LYS A 195 -14.97 -15.93 13.27
CA LYS A 195 -14.68 -17.25 12.71
C LYS A 195 -13.60 -17.21 11.62
N TYR A 196 -13.59 -16.16 10.80
CA TYR A 196 -12.53 -15.95 9.81
C TYR A 196 -11.15 -15.83 10.47
N LEU A 197 -11.04 -14.94 11.46
CA LEU A 197 -9.80 -14.72 12.21
C LEU A 197 -9.31 -16.02 12.88
N GLN A 198 -10.21 -16.78 13.48
CA GLN A 198 -9.90 -18.08 14.09
C GLN A 198 -9.41 -19.08 13.06
N ALA A 199 -10.10 -19.21 11.94
CA ALA A 199 -9.77 -20.19 10.90
C ALA A 199 -8.41 -19.88 10.24
N TYR A 200 -8.11 -18.60 9.97
CA TYR A 200 -6.81 -18.19 9.44
C TYR A 200 -5.68 -18.38 10.46
N LYS A 201 -5.94 -18.06 11.73
CA LYS A 201 -4.99 -18.32 12.81
C LYS A 201 -4.65 -19.81 12.95
N GLU A 202 -5.61 -20.71 12.79
CA GLU A 202 -5.41 -22.16 12.78
C GLU A 202 -4.53 -22.62 11.61
N LYS A 203 -4.51 -21.86 10.51
CA LYS A 203 -3.59 -22.06 9.37
C LYS A 203 -2.23 -21.39 9.57
N GLY A 204 -1.98 -20.75 10.71
CA GLY A 204 -0.73 -20.05 11.00
C GLY A 204 -0.63 -18.68 10.31
N ILE A 205 -1.77 -18.09 9.93
CA ILE A 205 -1.83 -16.77 9.31
C ILE A 205 -2.47 -15.80 10.30
N ASP A 206 -1.70 -14.81 10.73
CA ASP A 206 -2.18 -13.72 11.59
C ASP A 206 -2.71 -12.57 10.73
N ILE A 207 -3.98 -12.23 10.92
CA ILE A 207 -4.59 -11.04 10.33
C ILE A 207 -4.30 -9.85 11.26
N TRP A 208 -3.76 -8.78 10.71
CA TRP A 208 -3.45 -7.55 11.45
C TRP A 208 -4.67 -6.63 11.58
N GLY A 209 -5.47 -6.55 10.52
CA GLY A 209 -6.63 -5.66 10.48
C GLY A 209 -7.72 -6.14 9.55
N VAL A 210 -8.91 -5.55 9.70
CA VAL A 210 -10.07 -5.80 8.85
C VAL A 210 -10.74 -4.49 8.47
N THR A 211 -11.44 -4.48 7.32
CA THR A 211 -12.45 -3.47 7.01
C THR A 211 -13.85 -4.09 7.09
N PRO A 212 -14.89 -3.37 7.50
CA PRO A 212 -16.24 -3.93 7.62
C PRO A 212 -16.83 -4.38 6.28
N VAL A 213 -16.47 -3.71 5.20
CA VAL A 213 -16.79 -4.05 3.81
C VAL A 213 -15.88 -3.27 2.86
N ASN A 214 -15.53 -3.87 1.74
CA ASN A 214 -14.92 -3.18 0.61
C ASN A 214 -15.98 -2.29 -0.08
N GLU A 215 -15.63 -1.02 -0.34
CA GLU A 215 -16.42 -0.06 -1.14
C GLU A 215 -17.89 0.04 -0.74
N PRO A 216 -18.20 0.61 0.46
CA PRO A 216 -19.56 0.67 1.00
C PRO A 216 -20.55 1.50 0.17
N HIS A 217 -20.11 2.28 -0.79
CA HIS A 217 -21.00 2.95 -1.76
C HIS A 217 -21.47 1.99 -2.87
N GLY A 218 -20.88 0.77 -2.93
CA GLY A 218 -21.07 -0.16 -4.02
C GLY A 218 -20.20 0.16 -5.24
N ASN A 219 -20.41 -0.59 -6.30
CA ASN A 219 -19.61 -0.56 -7.52
C ASN A 219 -20.47 -0.46 -8.80
N GLY A 220 -21.60 0.22 -8.74
CA GLY A 220 -22.51 0.34 -9.88
C GLY A 220 -23.27 -0.94 -10.23
N ASN A 221 -23.44 -1.88 -9.30
CA ASN A 221 -24.07 -3.18 -9.48
C ASN A 221 -23.32 -4.13 -10.43
N ASN A 222 -22.00 -4.09 -10.40
CA ASN A 222 -21.14 -4.92 -11.25
C ASN A 222 -20.77 -6.25 -10.57
N TRP A 223 -19.92 -6.24 -9.56
CA TRP A 223 -19.46 -7.43 -8.84
C TRP A 223 -19.93 -7.43 -7.37
N GLU A 224 -19.43 -8.36 -6.54
CA GLU A 224 -19.83 -8.43 -5.14
C GLU A 224 -19.75 -7.07 -4.47
N SER A 225 -20.82 -6.71 -3.78
CA SER A 225 -20.89 -5.44 -3.05
C SER A 225 -22.00 -5.46 -2.00
N MET A 226 -21.87 -4.58 -1.03
CA MET A 226 -22.88 -4.33 -0.01
C MET A 226 -22.82 -2.88 0.46
N HIS A 227 -23.97 -2.23 0.54
CA HIS A 227 -24.04 -0.83 0.91
C HIS A 227 -24.07 -0.59 2.40
N PHE A 228 -23.25 0.35 2.87
CA PHE A 228 -23.36 1.01 4.15
C PHE A 228 -23.36 2.53 3.96
N SER A 229 -24.19 3.22 4.73
CA SER A 229 -23.96 4.64 5.00
C SER A 229 -22.89 4.80 6.09
N PRO A 230 -22.30 6.00 6.26
CA PRO A 230 -21.36 6.27 7.36
C PRO A 230 -21.90 5.88 8.72
N LYS A 231 -23.21 6.18 8.97
CA LYS A 231 -23.87 5.83 10.23
C LYS A 231 -24.08 4.33 10.40
N GLU A 232 -24.58 3.64 9.38
CA GLU A 232 -24.83 2.19 9.44
C GLU A 232 -23.55 1.41 9.71
N MET A 233 -22.43 1.76 9.05
CA MET A 233 -21.13 1.13 9.31
C MET A 233 -20.63 1.45 10.72
N THR A 234 -20.78 2.70 11.19
CA THR A 234 -20.34 3.09 12.52
C THR A 234 -21.15 2.39 13.60
N ASP A 235 -22.48 2.27 13.44
CA ASP A 235 -23.32 1.52 14.34
C ASP A 235 -22.95 0.02 14.36
N PHE A 236 -22.70 -0.58 13.20
CA PHE A 236 -22.25 -1.97 13.11
C PHE A 236 -20.91 -2.20 13.83
N VAL A 237 -19.93 -1.33 13.63
CA VAL A 237 -18.63 -1.43 14.30
C VAL A 237 -18.77 -1.20 15.81
N GLN A 238 -19.52 -0.18 16.21
CA GLN A 238 -19.66 0.21 17.61
C GLN A 238 -20.45 -0.83 18.44
N PHE A 239 -21.53 -1.37 17.89
CA PHE A 239 -22.47 -2.18 18.67
C PHE A 239 -22.34 -3.68 18.43
N HIS A 240 -21.73 -4.12 17.31
CA HIS A 240 -21.65 -5.52 16.93
C HIS A 240 -20.21 -5.99 16.71
N LEU A 241 -19.49 -5.49 15.70
CA LEU A 241 -18.18 -6.00 15.31
C LEU A 241 -17.14 -5.80 16.43
N GLY A 242 -16.96 -4.57 16.90
CA GLY A 242 -15.96 -4.25 17.93
C GLY A 242 -16.17 -5.05 19.23
N PRO A 243 -17.40 -5.04 19.83
CA PRO A 243 -17.69 -5.83 21.02
C PRO A 243 -17.51 -7.34 20.80
N LYS A 244 -17.86 -7.85 19.62
CA LYS A 244 -17.70 -9.28 19.31
C LYS A 244 -16.23 -9.67 19.25
N LEU A 245 -15.41 -8.90 18.54
CA LEU A 245 -13.97 -9.14 18.45
C LEU A 245 -13.29 -9.03 19.83
N GLU A 246 -13.65 -8.02 20.64
CA GLU A 246 -13.13 -7.86 22.00
C GLU A 246 -13.49 -9.08 22.87
N LYS A 247 -14.76 -9.54 22.84
CA LYS A 247 -15.25 -10.68 23.61
C LYS A 247 -14.56 -12.00 23.21
N ASP A 248 -14.25 -12.20 21.93
CA ASP A 248 -13.67 -13.44 21.41
C ASP A 248 -12.13 -13.43 21.49
N GLY A 249 -11.51 -12.39 22.07
CA GLY A 249 -10.04 -12.30 22.23
C GLY A 249 -9.33 -11.64 21.06
N TRP A 250 -10.06 -11.09 20.09
CA TRP A 250 -9.54 -10.40 18.90
C TRP A 250 -9.46 -8.88 19.06
N GLY A 251 -9.54 -8.35 20.27
CA GLY A 251 -9.50 -6.90 20.52
C GLY A 251 -8.22 -6.19 20.06
N HIS A 252 -7.19 -6.91 19.67
CA HIS A 252 -5.95 -6.39 19.08
C HIS A 252 -6.03 -6.15 17.57
N ILE A 253 -7.03 -6.74 16.89
CA ILE A 253 -7.25 -6.59 15.44
C ILE A 253 -7.64 -5.14 15.14
N LYS A 254 -7.00 -4.56 14.14
CA LYS A 254 -7.29 -3.20 13.69
C LYS A 254 -8.59 -3.19 12.87
N ILE A 255 -9.50 -2.28 13.20
CA ILE A 255 -10.69 -2.04 12.37
C ILE A 255 -10.48 -0.71 11.65
N LEU A 256 -10.41 -0.78 10.32
CA LEU A 256 -10.30 0.38 9.45
C LEU A 256 -11.66 0.64 8.80
N GLY A 257 -12.22 1.83 8.99
CA GLY A 257 -13.50 2.17 8.38
C GLY A 257 -13.35 2.76 6.98
N TYR A 258 -14.46 2.98 6.31
CA TYR A 258 -14.58 3.55 4.97
C TYR A 258 -14.20 2.56 3.87
N ASP A 259 -12.93 2.40 3.51
CA ASP A 259 -12.43 1.48 2.47
C ASP A 259 -13.00 1.81 1.07
N GLN A 260 -12.96 3.11 0.69
CA GLN A 260 -13.58 3.68 -0.51
C GLN A 260 -12.72 4.84 -1.05
N ASN A 261 -13.12 5.37 -2.22
CA ASN A 261 -12.46 6.48 -2.90
C ASN A 261 -12.35 7.75 -2.04
N ARG A 262 -11.21 8.45 -2.13
CA ARG A 262 -10.80 9.54 -1.22
C ARG A 262 -11.71 10.76 -1.22
N ALA A 263 -12.43 11.04 -2.29
CA ALA A 263 -13.28 12.23 -2.38
C ALA A 263 -14.36 12.29 -1.27
N GLY A 264 -14.94 11.14 -0.92
CA GLY A 264 -16.00 11.04 0.09
C GLY A 264 -15.52 10.96 1.55
N ILE A 265 -14.21 10.92 1.82
CA ILE A 265 -13.65 10.59 3.14
C ILE A 265 -14.13 11.52 4.28
N LYS A 266 -14.36 12.82 3.98
CA LYS A 266 -14.73 13.82 5.00
C LYS A 266 -16.03 13.46 5.72
N GLU A 267 -17.06 13.08 4.98
CA GLU A 267 -18.34 12.66 5.54
C GLU A 267 -18.18 11.45 6.48
N TRP A 268 -17.36 10.48 6.09
CA TRP A 268 -17.15 9.24 6.84
C TRP A 268 -16.38 9.48 8.14
N VAL A 269 -15.26 10.19 8.09
CA VAL A 269 -14.47 10.46 9.30
C VAL A 269 -15.20 11.35 10.28
N ASP A 270 -16.10 12.22 9.81
CA ASP A 270 -16.94 13.04 10.67
C ASP A 270 -17.92 12.21 11.50
N VAL A 271 -18.44 11.12 10.96
CA VAL A 271 -19.34 10.19 11.66
C VAL A 271 -18.54 9.20 12.51
N MET A 272 -17.52 8.55 11.93
CA MET A 272 -16.70 7.54 12.61
C MET A 272 -16.01 8.09 13.87
N PHE A 273 -15.52 9.31 13.81
CA PHE A 273 -14.76 9.97 14.88
C PHE A 273 -15.52 11.12 15.54
N ALA A 274 -16.86 11.09 15.49
CA ALA A 274 -17.72 12.11 16.09
C ALA A 274 -17.61 12.15 17.62
N THR A 275 -17.57 10.99 18.26
CA THR A 275 -17.54 10.83 19.72
C THR A 275 -16.52 9.76 20.14
N PRO A 276 -16.09 9.74 21.41
CA PRO A 276 -15.25 8.66 21.92
C PRO A 276 -15.87 7.28 21.73
N GLU A 277 -17.19 7.15 21.87
CA GLU A 277 -17.93 5.91 21.73
C GLU A 277 -17.93 5.41 20.30
N SER A 278 -18.24 6.26 19.31
CA SER A 278 -18.22 5.89 17.88
C SER A 278 -16.82 5.54 17.42
N SER A 279 -15.80 6.20 17.95
CA SER A 279 -14.39 5.99 17.58
C SER A 279 -13.70 4.84 18.31
N LYS A 280 -14.34 4.26 19.35
CA LYS A 280 -13.70 3.32 20.30
C LYS A 280 -12.98 2.17 19.61
N TYR A 281 -13.63 1.55 18.64
CA TYR A 281 -13.12 0.36 17.98
C TYR A 281 -12.38 0.64 16.68
N TYR A 282 -12.57 1.82 16.08
CA TYR A 282 -11.81 2.20 14.90
C TYR A 282 -10.36 2.48 15.22
N THR A 283 -9.47 1.89 14.48
CA THR A 283 -8.02 2.15 14.55
C THR A 283 -7.52 3.00 13.40
N GLY A 284 -8.34 3.20 12.37
CA GLY A 284 -7.98 4.02 11.21
C GLY A 284 -9.07 4.11 10.16
N THR A 285 -8.68 4.72 9.05
CA THR A 285 -9.48 4.91 7.83
C THR A 285 -8.73 4.28 6.66
N ALA A 286 -9.44 3.49 5.86
CA ALA A 286 -8.95 2.90 4.63
C ALA A 286 -9.46 3.70 3.43
N VAL A 287 -8.64 3.89 2.40
CA VAL A 287 -9.00 4.67 1.20
C VAL A 287 -8.53 3.98 -0.09
N HIS A 288 -9.23 4.28 -1.21
CA HIS A 288 -8.93 3.85 -2.57
C HIS A 288 -8.67 5.04 -3.49
N TRP A 289 -8.14 4.81 -4.68
CA TRP A 289 -7.67 5.88 -5.58
C TRP A 289 -8.50 6.11 -6.85
N TYR A 290 -9.63 5.41 -7.02
CA TYR A 290 -10.32 5.34 -8.32
C TYR A 290 -11.13 6.58 -8.71
N GLU A 291 -11.34 7.54 -7.80
CA GLU A 291 -12.13 8.75 -8.05
C GLU A 291 -11.48 9.69 -9.07
N SER A 292 -10.16 9.72 -9.18
CA SER A 292 -9.42 10.54 -10.14
C SER A 292 -8.14 9.84 -10.58
N THR A 293 -7.72 10.10 -11.82
CA THR A 293 -6.48 9.54 -12.38
C THR A 293 -5.24 10.40 -12.09
N TYR A 294 -5.39 11.57 -11.51
CA TYR A 294 -4.29 12.51 -11.25
C TYR A 294 -4.35 13.17 -9.87
N ASP A 295 -5.51 13.25 -9.24
CA ASP A 295 -5.66 13.87 -7.92
C ASP A 295 -5.60 12.81 -6.82
N TYR A 296 -4.71 12.98 -5.86
CA TYR A 296 -4.63 12.17 -4.65
C TYR A 296 -5.45 12.74 -3.49
N PHE A 297 -6.23 13.81 -3.71
CA PHE A 297 -7.12 14.45 -2.74
C PHE A 297 -6.42 14.83 -1.42
N GLY A 298 -5.27 15.51 -1.51
CA GLY A 298 -4.40 15.82 -0.38
C GLY A 298 -5.09 16.57 0.76
N GLU A 299 -6.00 17.51 0.44
CA GLU A 299 -6.80 18.22 1.44
C GLU A 299 -7.74 17.30 2.21
N ALA A 300 -8.35 16.32 1.53
CA ALA A 300 -9.26 15.36 2.15
C ALA A 300 -8.50 14.38 3.06
N LEU A 301 -7.32 13.90 2.63
CA LEU A 301 -6.43 13.07 3.44
C LEU A 301 -5.93 13.83 4.68
N THR A 302 -5.50 15.08 4.52
CA THR A 302 -5.06 15.93 5.63
C THR A 302 -6.21 16.21 6.61
N TYR A 303 -7.42 16.44 6.11
CA TYR A 303 -8.61 16.59 6.94
C TYR A 303 -8.89 15.33 7.79
N ALA A 304 -8.82 14.14 7.17
CA ALA A 304 -9.01 12.88 7.87
C ALA A 304 -7.98 12.68 8.99
N HIS A 305 -6.71 12.99 8.73
CA HIS A 305 -5.67 12.98 9.76
C HIS A 305 -5.96 13.99 10.88
N GLN A 306 -6.31 15.23 10.56
CA GLN A 306 -6.63 16.25 11.56
C GLN A 306 -7.83 15.85 12.44
N LYS A 307 -8.82 15.16 11.88
CA LYS A 307 -9.97 14.65 12.61
C LYS A 307 -9.61 13.53 13.60
N ALA A 308 -8.64 12.71 13.25
CA ALA A 308 -8.20 11.56 14.05
C ALA A 308 -6.67 11.36 13.98
N PRO A 309 -5.85 12.27 14.58
CA PRO A 309 -4.41 12.34 14.34
C PRO A 309 -3.59 11.15 14.87
N THR A 310 -4.18 10.32 15.74
CA THR A 310 -3.54 9.11 16.28
C THR A 310 -3.97 7.81 15.60
N LYS A 311 -4.85 7.92 14.61
CA LYS A 311 -5.40 6.79 13.88
C LYS A 311 -4.68 6.60 12.56
N HIS A 312 -4.65 5.35 12.07
CA HIS A 312 -4.10 5.04 10.76
C HIS A 312 -4.88 5.71 9.63
N LEU A 313 -4.17 6.04 8.56
CA LEU A 313 -4.74 6.44 7.29
C LEU A 313 -4.02 5.64 6.20
N ILE A 314 -4.69 4.63 5.65
CA ILE A 314 -4.07 3.65 4.77
C ILE A 314 -4.75 3.65 3.40
N GLN A 315 -3.95 3.80 2.35
CA GLN A 315 -4.37 3.47 0.99
C GLN A 315 -4.40 1.95 0.87
N THR A 316 -5.61 1.37 0.79
CA THR A 316 -5.80 -0.08 0.86
C THR A 316 -5.98 -0.74 -0.50
N GLU A 317 -6.24 0.03 -1.56
CA GLU A 317 -6.40 -0.50 -2.90
C GLU A 317 -6.12 0.53 -3.99
N GLY A 318 -5.39 0.12 -5.03
CA GLY A 318 -5.20 0.88 -6.25
C GLY A 318 -4.56 0.01 -7.33
N CYS A 319 -5.06 0.10 -8.56
CA CYS A 319 -4.43 -0.52 -9.74
C CYS A 319 -4.74 0.31 -10.99
N VAL A 320 -4.07 0.01 -12.09
CA VAL A 320 -4.49 0.45 -13.41
C VAL A 320 -5.62 -0.48 -13.83
N ASP A 321 -6.84 0.03 -13.79
CA ASP A 321 -8.05 -0.74 -14.00
C ASP A 321 -8.41 -0.90 -15.47
N SER A 322 -9.04 -2.05 -15.80
CA SER A 322 -9.72 -2.40 -17.04
C SER A 322 -8.94 -2.25 -18.35
N GLU A 323 -7.63 -2.26 -18.31
CA GLU A 323 -6.79 -2.27 -19.50
C GLU A 323 -6.29 -3.69 -19.78
N VAL A 324 -6.33 -4.08 -21.06
CA VAL A 324 -5.60 -5.27 -21.50
C VAL A 324 -4.14 -4.86 -21.64
N PRO A 325 -3.24 -5.31 -20.77
CA PRO A 325 -1.88 -4.81 -20.72
C PRO A 325 -1.07 -5.20 -21.97
N GLN A 326 -0.25 -4.27 -22.45
CA GLN A 326 0.81 -4.60 -23.39
C GLN A 326 2.03 -5.12 -22.62
N TRP A 327 1.86 -6.25 -22.02
CA TRP A 327 2.64 -6.76 -20.89
C TRP A 327 4.15 -6.94 -21.11
N LYS A 328 4.62 -7.00 -22.36
CA LYS A 328 6.05 -7.04 -22.71
C LYS A 328 6.58 -5.72 -23.28
N ASN A 329 5.81 -4.65 -23.20
CA ASN A 329 6.21 -3.35 -23.74
C ASN A 329 6.39 -2.34 -22.59
N ASP A 330 7.60 -2.21 -22.06
CA ASP A 330 7.91 -1.27 -20.98
C ASP A 330 7.53 0.18 -21.31
N ALA A 331 7.70 0.60 -22.57
CA ALA A 331 7.36 1.95 -23.00
C ALA A 331 5.85 2.25 -22.85
N TRP A 332 5.00 1.24 -22.94
CA TRP A 332 3.56 1.39 -22.71
C TRP A 332 3.26 1.92 -21.31
N TYR A 333 3.98 1.48 -20.27
CA TYR A 333 3.77 1.89 -18.88
C TYR A 333 4.21 3.34 -18.59
N TRP A 334 5.04 3.91 -19.48
CA TRP A 334 5.49 5.30 -19.43
C TRP A 334 4.71 6.22 -20.38
N SER A 335 3.74 5.68 -21.11
CA SER A 335 2.94 6.38 -22.10
C SER A 335 1.52 6.65 -21.60
N LYS A 336 0.96 7.80 -21.98
CA LYS A 336 -0.44 8.13 -21.74
C LYS A 336 -1.41 7.31 -22.59
N GLU A 337 -0.96 6.70 -23.68
CA GLU A 337 -1.75 5.80 -24.52
C GLU A 337 -2.14 4.52 -23.78
N ALA A 338 -1.41 4.15 -22.72
CA ALA A 338 -1.72 3.01 -21.86
C ALA A 338 -3.10 3.05 -21.22
N THR A 339 -3.69 4.23 -21.07
CA THR A 339 -4.96 4.44 -20.36
C THR A 339 -6.05 5.00 -21.25
N ASP A 340 -6.02 4.70 -22.54
CA ASP A 340 -7.02 5.17 -23.51
C ASP A 340 -8.29 4.33 -23.56
N TRP A 341 -8.36 3.23 -22.81
CA TRP A 341 -9.59 2.45 -22.79
C TRP A 341 -10.67 3.22 -22.05
N GLY A 342 -11.71 3.41 -22.75
CA GLY A 342 -13.07 3.57 -22.32
C GLY A 342 -13.41 4.24 -21.02
N TRP A 343 -12.91 5.37 -20.71
CA TRP A 343 -13.64 6.22 -19.77
C TRP A 343 -15.12 6.40 -20.19
N ASP A 344 -15.65 5.44 -20.91
CA ASP A 344 -17.04 5.34 -21.36
C ASP A 344 -18.01 5.10 -20.19
N TRP A 345 -17.51 4.54 -19.08
CA TRP A 345 -18.26 4.37 -17.84
C TRP A 345 -18.46 5.68 -17.07
N ALA A 346 -17.55 6.64 -17.19
CA ALA A 346 -17.67 7.93 -16.52
C ALA A 346 -18.75 8.81 -17.19
N SER A 347 -19.54 9.47 -16.38
CA SER A 347 -20.51 10.45 -16.89
C SER A 347 -19.78 11.60 -17.59
N PRO A 348 -20.43 12.32 -18.55
CA PRO A 348 -19.80 13.46 -19.20
C PRO A 348 -19.27 14.52 -18.22
N GLU A 349 -19.95 14.67 -17.07
CA GLU A 349 -19.59 15.61 -16.01
C GLU A 349 -18.34 15.17 -15.26
N GLU A 350 -18.06 13.87 -15.18
CA GLU A 350 -16.95 13.28 -14.44
C GLU A 350 -15.73 12.97 -15.31
N LYS A 351 -15.87 12.96 -16.64
CA LYS A 351 -14.75 12.64 -17.56
C LYS A 351 -13.51 13.48 -17.35
N HIS A 352 -13.64 14.71 -16.85
CA HIS A 352 -12.50 15.56 -16.53
C HIS A 352 -11.64 15.05 -15.37
N LEU A 353 -12.17 14.17 -14.51
CA LEU A 353 -11.45 13.53 -13.41
C LEU A 353 -10.56 12.38 -13.90
N HIS A 354 -10.73 11.96 -15.15
CA HIS A 354 -10.09 10.78 -15.72
C HIS A 354 -9.33 11.09 -17.02
N PRO A 355 -8.41 12.07 -17.05
CA PRO A 355 -7.58 12.27 -18.23
C PRO A 355 -6.61 11.10 -18.39
N LYS A 356 -6.17 10.89 -19.63
CA LYS A 356 -5.12 9.92 -19.92
C LYS A 356 -3.89 10.14 -19.06
N TYR A 357 -3.32 9.07 -18.55
CA TYR A 357 -2.14 9.10 -17.70
C TYR A 357 -1.16 7.96 -18.03
N ALA A 358 0.10 8.14 -17.69
CA ALA A 358 1.08 7.06 -17.74
C ALA A 358 1.01 6.25 -16.43
N PRO A 359 0.89 4.91 -16.48
CA PRO A 359 0.75 4.08 -15.28
C PRO A 359 1.83 4.31 -14.21
N VAL A 360 3.11 4.38 -14.61
CA VAL A 360 4.21 4.68 -13.68
C VAL A 360 4.06 6.05 -13.05
N HIS A 361 3.61 7.05 -13.82
CA HIS A 361 3.43 8.41 -13.29
C HIS A 361 2.34 8.44 -12.22
N ARG A 362 1.24 7.70 -12.43
CA ARG A 362 0.18 7.61 -11.43
C ARG A 362 0.65 6.94 -10.14
N TYR A 363 1.33 5.80 -10.24
CA TYR A 363 1.85 5.10 -9.06
C TYR A 363 2.84 5.96 -8.27
N ALA A 364 3.87 6.48 -8.92
CA ALA A 364 4.88 7.30 -8.26
C ALA A 364 4.30 8.58 -7.66
N GLY A 365 3.49 9.31 -8.44
CA GLY A 365 2.86 10.56 -8.01
C GLY A 365 1.85 10.35 -6.88
N ASP A 366 1.03 9.31 -6.96
CA ASP A 366 0.06 8.98 -5.92
C ASP A 366 0.73 8.60 -4.60
N MET A 367 1.74 7.71 -4.63
CA MET A 367 2.48 7.32 -3.43
C MET A 367 3.16 8.53 -2.78
N ILE A 368 3.84 9.39 -3.57
CA ILE A 368 4.46 10.62 -3.06
C ILE A 368 3.41 11.55 -2.46
N GLY A 369 2.31 11.78 -3.17
CA GLY A 369 1.22 12.64 -2.72
C GLY A 369 0.55 12.11 -1.44
N CYS A 370 0.25 10.82 -1.39
CA CYS A 370 -0.31 10.15 -0.22
C CYS A 370 0.58 10.28 1.02
N PHE A 371 1.86 9.93 0.90
CA PHE A 371 2.78 10.01 2.03
C PHE A 371 2.99 11.46 2.49
N ASN A 372 3.02 12.42 1.59
CA ASN A 372 3.11 13.82 1.95
C ASN A 372 1.83 14.36 2.62
N ASN A 373 0.71 13.64 2.51
CA ASN A 373 -0.59 13.98 3.11
C ASN A 373 -1.07 12.92 4.13
N TRP A 374 -0.16 12.47 4.99
CA TRP A 374 -0.42 11.69 6.20
C TRP A 374 -0.80 10.21 6.01
N VAL A 375 -0.86 9.70 4.80
CA VAL A 375 -1.04 8.26 4.58
C VAL A 375 0.15 7.51 5.17
N ASP A 376 -0.13 6.49 5.99
CA ASP A 376 0.91 5.73 6.70
C ASP A 376 1.10 4.30 6.17
N GLY A 377 0.29 3.88 5.21
CA GLY A 377 0.42 2.61 4.49
C GLY A 377 -0.14 2.70 3.08
N TRP A 378 0.47 1.98 2.14
CA TRP A 378 0.02 1.97 0.75
C TRP A 378 0.04 0.56 0.18
N ILE A 379 -1.10 0.08 -0.32
CA ILE A 379 -1.30 -1.28 -0.82
C ILE A 379 -1.81 -1.20 -2.25
N ASP A 380 -1.10 -1.87 -3.15
CA ASP A 380 -1.54 -2.14 -4.51
C ASP A 380 -2.63 -3.22 -4.54
N TRP A 381 -3.41 -3.29 -5.62
CA TRP A 381 -4.39 -4.34 -5.78
C TRP A 381 -3.70 -5.68 -6.12
N ASN A 382 -4.01 -6.32 -7.22
CA ASN A 382 -3.47 -7.64 -7.54
C ASN A 382 -1.94 -7.64 -7.69
N MET A 383 -1.22 -8.50 -6.97
CA MET A 383 0.21 -8.67 -7.15
C MET A 383 0.55 -9.34 -8.50
N VAL A 384 -0.24 -10.32 -8.92
CA VAL A 384 -0.01 -11.08 -10.16
C VAL A 384 -1.31 -11.23 -10.92
N LEU A 385 -1.29 -10.96 -12.22
CA LEU A 385 -2.38 -11.23 -13.15
C LEU A 385 -1.85 -11.90 -14.42
N ASP A 386 -2.76 -12.47 -15.22
CA ASP A 386 -2.41 -13.04 -16.52
C ASP A 386 -2.27 -11.97 -17.62
N THR A 387 -1.95 -12.43 -18.81
CA THR A 387 -1.74 -11.55 -19.98
C THR A 387 -2.99 -10.82 -20.47
N GLN A 388 -4.16 -11.19 -19.95
CA GLN A 388 -5.43 -10.52 -20.21
C GLN A 388 -5.80 -9.53 -19.10
N GLY A 389 -5.15 -9.60 -17.93
CA GLY A 389 -5.50 -8.80 -16.76
C GLY A 389 -6.47 -9.48 -15.81
N GLY A 390 -6.51 -10.81 -15.83
CA GLY A 390 -7.33 -11.68 -14.98
C GLY A 390 -6.52 -12.75 -14.26
N PRO A 391 -7.16 -13.85 -13.82
CA PRO A 391 -8.59 -14.17 -13.95
C PRO A 391 -9.51 -13.28 -13.11
N ASN A 392 -10.71 -13.06 -13.58
CA ASN A 392 -11.74 -12.27 -12.90
C ASN A 392 -13.10 -12.77 -13.39
N TRP A 393 -13.98 -13.19 -12.49
CA TRP A 393 -15.27 -13.79 -12.88
C TRP A 393 -16.20 -12.77 -13.56
N PHE A 394 -16.05 -11.49 -13.23
CA PHE A 394 -16.83 -10.39 -13.82
C PHE A 394 -16.21 -9.84 -15.12
N LYS A 395 -14.95 -10.22 -15.43
CA LYS A 395 -14.17 -9.71 -16.57
C LYS A 395 -13.83 -8.21 -16.47
N ASN A 396 -13.64 -7.74 -15.26
CA ASN A 396 -13.08 -6.43 -14.95
C ASN A 396 -11.55 -6.52 -14.98
N TRP A 397 -10.95 -6.34 -16.16
CA TRP A 397 -9.52 -6.58 -16.36
C TRP A 397 -8.69 -5.46 -15.72
N CYS A 398 -7.56 -5.82 -15.11
CA CYS A 398 -6.63 -4.88 -14.51
C CYS A 398 -5.19 -5.18 -14.92
N VAL A 399 -4.28 -4.26 -14.62
CA VAL A 399 -2.83 -4.44 -14.78
C VAL A 399 -2.20 -4.72 -13.41
N ALA A 400 -1.35 -5.71 -13.34
CA ALA A 400 -0.58 -6.01 -12.13
C ALA A 400 0.91 -5.68 -12.31
N PRO A 401 1.66 -5.46 -11.22
CA PRO A 401 3.11 -5.28 -11.27
C PRO A 401 3.87 -6.47 -11.87
N VAL A 402 3.36 -7.69 -11.68
CA VAL A 402 3.89 -8.90 -12.33
C VAL A 402 2.81 -9.53 -13.18
N ILE A 403 3.13 -9.82 -14.44
CA ILE A 403 2.23 -10.49 -15.38
C ILE A 403 2.80 -11.84 -15.72
N VAL A 404 1.94 -12.87 -15.80
CA VAL A 404 2.33 -14.23 -16.08
C VAL A 404 1.54 -14.84 -17.24
N ASP A 405 2.17 -15.76 -17.96
CA ASP A 405 1.53 -16.67 -18.91
C ASP A 405 1.71 -18.10 -18.38
N PRO A 406 0.74 -18.66 -17.64
CA PRO A 406 0.89 -19.99 -17.03
C PRO A 406 1.03 -21.11 -18.07
N GLU A 407 0.44 -20.97 -19.27
CA GLU A 407 0.53 -21.99 -20.32
C GLU A 407 1.96 -22.14 -20.85
N LYS A 408 2.73 -21.04 -20.84
CA LYS A 408 4.14 -21.02 -21.27
C LYS A 408 5.13 -21.04 -20.11
N ASP A 409 4.65 -20.97 -18.88
CA ASP A 409 5.45 -20.78 -17.67
C ASP A 409 6.35 -19.53 -17.78
N GLU A 410 5.81 -18.42 -18.31
CA GLU A 410 6.51 -17.14 -18.47
C GLU A 410 6.14 -16.16 -17.38
N VAL A 411 7.13 -15.36 -16.95
CA VAL A 411 6.98 -14.30 -15.92
C VAL A 411 7.53 -13.00 -16.47
N TYR A 412 6.80 -11.91 -16.25
CA TYR A 412 7.22 -10.59 -16.68
C TYR A 412 7.03 -9.55 -15.57
N TYR A 413 8.14 -8.90 -15.17
CA TYR A 413 8.15 -7.80 -14.22
C TYR A 413 7.96 -6.48 -14.95
N THR A 414 6.83 -5.83 -14.74
CA THR A 414 6.51 -4.56 -15.39
C THR A 414 7.23 -3.38 -14.70
N PRO A 415 7.29 -2.20 -15.34
CA PRO A 415 7.76 -0.97 -14.69
C PRO A 415 7.02 -0.63 -13.39
N LEU A 416 5.78 -1.10 -13.19
CA LEU A 416 5.04 -0.93 -11.93
C LEU A 416 5.67 -1.70 -10.78
N TYR A 417 6.17 -2.92 -11.01
CA TYR A 417 6.91 -3.67 -10.00
C TYR A 417 8.13 -2.89 -9.50
N TYR A 418 8.89 -2.31 -10.41
CA TYR A 418 10.06 -1.51 -10.04
C TYR A 418 9.66 -0.22 -9.33
N THR A 419 8.56 0.42 -9.75
CA THR A 419 8.01 1.60 -9.06
C THR A 419 7.65 1.27 -7.61
N MET A 420 6.91 0.20 -7.37
CA MET A 420 6.57 -0.26 -6.02
C MET A 420 7.83 -0.57 -5.19
N LYS A 421 8.82 -1.20 -5.80
CA LYS A 421 10.09 -1.58 -5.17
C LYS A 421 10.90 -0.36 -4.71
N HIS A 422 10.84 0.77 -5.41
CA HIS A 422 11.47 2.04 -5.00
C HIS A 422 11.03 2.51 -3.62
N PHE A 423 9.77 2.28 -3.28
CA PHE A 423 9.23 2.65 -1.96
C PHE A 423 9.35 1.49 -0.97
N SER A 424 8.80 0.34 -1.28
CA SER A 424 8.60 -0.76 -0.32
C SER A 424 9.90 -1.38 0.19
N ARG A 425 10.93 -1.49 -0.66
CA ARG A 425 12.21 -2.06 -0.29
C ARG A 425 12.95 -1.22 0.75
N PHE A 426 12.91 0.08 0.62
CA PHE A 426 13.77 0.99 1.35
C PHE A 426 13.05 1.72 2.49
N ILE A 427 11.76 1.98 2.38
CA ILE A 427 10.95 2.60 3.43
C ILE A 427 10.37 1.47 4.28
N ARG A 428 10.92 1.30 5.49
CA ARG A 428 10.56 0.14 6.32
C ARG A 428 9.48 0.47 7.35
N PRO A 429 8.73 -0.53 7.84
CA PRO A 429 7.81 -0.33 8.96
C PRO A 429 8.50 0.37 10.14
N GLY A 430 7.85 1.39 10.69
CA GLY A 430 8.42 2.25 11.73
C GLY A 430 9.23 3.45 11.21
N ALA A 431 9.48 3.56 9.90
CA ALA A 431 10.05 4.77 9.30
C ALA A 431 9.16 5.97 9.59
N LYS A 432 9.76 7.12 9.85
CA LYS A 432 9.04 8.39 9.98
C LYS A 432 9.20 9.20 8.70
N ARG A 433 8.09 9.71 8.16
CA ARG A 433 8.21 10.74 7.13
C ARG A 433 8.90 11.96 7.74
N ILE A 434 9.84 12.55 7.01
CA ILE A 434 10.60 13.73 7.44
C ILE A 434 10.39 14.91 6.50
N GLY A 435 10.71 16.11 6.98
CA GLY A 435 10.59 17.35 6.22
C GLY A 435 11.60 17.44 5.08
N PHE A 436 11.23 18.18 4.07
CA PHE A 436 12.11 18.57 2.96
C PHE A 436 11.67 19.91 2.36
N LYS A 437 12.56 20.54 1.60
CA LYS A 437 12.27 21.74 0.80
C LYS A 437 12.81 21.55 -0.60
N ILE A 438 11.98 21.78 -1.58
CA ILE A 438 12.33 21.81 -3.00
C ILE A 438 11.42 22.83 -3.70
N GLU A 439 11.99 23.64 -4.56
CA GLU A 439 11.24 24.54 -5.44
C GLU A 439 11.53 24.14 -6.89
N HIS A 440 10.66 23.31 -7.45
CA HIS A 440 10.75 22.89 -8.84
C HIS A 440 9.33 22.63 -9.39
N PRO A 441 9.01 23.05 -10.62
CA PRO A 441 7.65 22.97 -11.16
C PRO A 441 7.21 21.54 -11.49
N VAL A 442 8.15 20.58 -11.61
CA VAL A 442 7.88 19.24 -12.13
C VAL A 442 8.30 18.14 -11.16
N LEU A 443 9.49 18.28 -10.51
CA LEU A 443 10.00 17.24 -9.61
C LEU A 443 9.07 17.04 -8.41
N GLN A 444 8.79 15.78 -8.12
CA GLN A 444 8.02 15.36 -6.95
C GLN A 444 8.94 14.59 -6.01
N THR A 445 8.79 14.79 -4.70
CA THR A 445 9.66 14.14 -3.72
C THR A 445 8.93 13.82 -2.42
N THR A 446 9.45 12.82 -1.71
CA THR A 446 9.11 12.52 -0.32
C THR A 446 10.34 11.95 0.38
N ALA A 447 10.42 12.10 1.71
CA ALA A 447 11.60 11.70 2.48
C ALA A 447 11.22 11.01 3.78
N PHE A 448 12.05 10.02 4.19
CA PHE A 448 11.81 9.20 5.37
C PHE A 448 13.10 8.97 6.14
N LYS A 449 12.96 8.73 7.45
CA LYS A 449 14.02 8.24 8.32
C LYS A 449 13.59 6.88 8.89
N ASN A 450 14.36 5.85 8.56
CA ASN A 450 14.13 4.48 9.02
C ASN A 450 14.50 4.30 10.52
N PRO A 451 14.02 3.21 11.16
CA PRO A 451 14.40 2.88 12.54
C PRO A 451 15.91 2.69 12.76
N ASP A 452 16.65 2.28 11.74
CA ASP A 452 18.12 2.14 11.76
C ASP A 452 18.88 3.46 11.54
N ASN A 453 18.15 4.58 11.45
CA ASN A 453 18.61 5.93 11.14
C ASN A 453 19.05 6.17 9.70
N SER A 454 19.00 5.19 8.81
CA SER A 454 19.16 5.47 7.38
C SER A 454 18.03 6.39 6.90
N MET A 455 18.35 7.28 5.96
CA MET A 455 17.34 8.16 5.34
C MET A 455 17.10 7.71 3.91
N VAL A 456 15.85 7.82 3.49
CA VAL A 456 15.38 7.46 2.16
C VAL A 456 14.71 8.69 1.55
N VAL A 457 15.21 9.11 0.40
CA VAL A 457 14.62 10.20 -0.37
C VAL A 457 14.19 9.65 -1.71
N VAL A 458 12.91 9.76 -2.02
CA VAL A 458 12.37 9.38 -3.32
C VAL A 458 12.15 10.64 -4.13
N VAL A 459 12.71 10.68 -5.34
CA VAL A 459 12.56 11.80 -6.29
C VAL A 459 12.01 11.24 -7.59
N PHE A 460 10.93 11.83 -8.08
CA PHE A 460 10.29 11.48 -9.34
C PHE A 460 10.34 12.65 -10.30
N ASN A 461 10.86 12.41 -11.50
CA ASN A 461 10.84 13.34 -12.62
C ASN A 461 9.87 12.84 -13.71
N PRO A 462 8.60 13.27 -13.71
CA PRO A 462 7.65 12.96 -14.79
C PRO A 462 7.90 13.78 -16.06
N GLY A 463 8.85 14.73 -16.04
CA GLY A 463 9.12 15.66 -17.13
C GLY A 463 9.88 15.06 -18.30
N GLU A 464 9.98 15.82 -19.38
CA GLU A 464 10.64 15.44 -20.63
C GLU A 464 12.12 15.88 -20.68
N LYS A 465 12.65 16.42 -19.57
CA LYS A 465 14.03 16.86 -19.48
C LYS A 465 14.72 16.24 -18.29
N ARG A 466 16.02 16.04 -18.43
CA ARG A 466 16.91 15.70 -17.33
C ARG A 466 17.04 16.89 -16.40
N GLU A 467 17.07 16.63 -15.10
CA GLU A 467 17.22 17.66 -14.07
C GLU A 467 18.47 17.40 -13.23
N ASN A 468 19.12 18.50 -12.82
CA ASN A 468 20.30 18.50 -11.96
C ASN A 468 19.85 18.83 -10.54
N VAL A 469 20.14 17.98 -9.58
CA VAL A 469 19.71 18.16 -8.19
C VAL A 469 20.91 18.25 -7.26
N GLN A 470 20.92 19.29 -6.40
CA GLN A 470 21.81 19.38 -5.26
C GLN A 470 21.05 18.97 -4.00
N LEU A 471 21.42 17.85 -3.43
CA LEU A 471 20.87 17.36 -2.17
C LEU A 471 21.66 17.95 -1.00
N ASN A 472 20.96 18.65 -0.13
CA ASN A 472 21.49 19.24 1.09
C ASN A 472 20.93 18.50 2.31
N ILE A 473 21.80 17.99 3.18
CA ILE A 473 21.39 17.31 4.40
C ILE A 473 22.40 17.53 5.53
N SER A 474 21.94 18.06 6.66
CA SER A 474 22.78 18.29 7.86
C SER A 474 24.11 19.01 7.56
N GLY A 475 24.10 19.97 6.64
CA GLY A 475 25.28 20.75 6.23
C GLY A 475 26.22 20.08 5.23
N LYS A 476 25.91 18.86 4.79
CA LYS A 476 26.62 18.17 3.70
C LYS A 476 25.82 18.29 2.41
N THR A 477 26.54 18.36 1.29
CA THR A 477 25.93 18.47 -0.05
C THR A 477 26.47 17.38 -0.97
N THR A 478 25.61 16.90 -1.86
CA THR A 478 25.97 16.05 -3.00
C THR A 478 25.12 16.44 -4.20
N THR A 479 25.60 16.14 -5.39
CA THR A 479 24.84 16.38 -6.62
C THR A 479 24.55 15.09 -7.36
N PHE A 480 23.43 15.04 -8.04
CA PHE A 480 23.06 13.93 -8.91
C PHE A 480 22.22 14.42 -10.09
N LEU A 481 22.13 13.58 -11.10
CA LEU A 481 21.25 13.77 -12.25
C LEU A 481 20.05 12.85 -12.09
N ILE A 482 18.86 13.32 -12.44
CA ILE A 482 17.69 12.49 -12.64
C ILE A 482 17.23 12.63 -14.09
N ASP A 483 17.17 11.51 -14.81
CA ASP A 483 16.77 11.52 -16.21
C ASP A 483 15.29 11.93 -16.37
N GLN A 484 14.90 12.26 -17.59
CA GLN A 484 13.50 12.45 -17.95
C GLN A 484 12.72 11.15 -17.70
N GLN A 485 11.47 11.28 -17.26
CA GLN A 485 10.63 10.13 -16.95
C GLN A 485 11.37 9.07 -16.13
N ALA A 486 11.84 9.47 -14.96
CA ALA A 486 12.65 8.63 -14.09
C ALA A 486 12.23 8.76 -12.62
N LEU A 487 12.31 7.66 -11.91
CA LEU A 487 12.14 7.57 -10.47
C LEU A 487 13.46 7.15 -9.83
N GLN A 488 13.95 7.93 -8.88
CA GLN A 488 15.14 7.63 -8.10
C GLN A 488 14.82 7.48 -6.62
N THR A 489 15.45 6.48 -5.99
CA THR A 489 15.50 6.35 -4.53
C THR A 489 16.92 6.48 -4.06
N ILE A 490 17.15 7.46 -3.19
CA ILE A 490 18.44 7.83 -2.62
C ILE A 490 18.48 7.34 -1.19
N ILE A 491 19.44 6.48 -0.88
CA ILE A 491 19.66 5.91 0.46
C ILE A 491 20.88 6.61 1.06
N ILE A 492 20.72 7.15 2.25
CA ILE A 492 21.74 7.89 2.99
C ILE A 492 22.01 7.17 4.31
N LYS A 493 23.29 6.74 4.50
CA LYS A 493 23.75 5.96 5.68
C LYS A 493 24.80 6.70 6.46
#